data_228647c7e7de6e89d2356c17301a39d6
#
_entry.id   228647c7e7de6e89d2356c17301a39d6
#
_cell.length_a   1.000
_cell.length_b   1.000
_cell.length_c   1.000
_cell.angle_alpha   90.00
_cell.angle_beta   90.00
_cell.angle_gamma   90.00
#
_symmetry.space_group_name_H-M   'P 1'
#
loop_
_entity.id
_entity.type
_entity.pdbx_description
1 polymer ?
#
loop_
_entity_poly.entity_id
_entity_poly.type
_entity_poly.pdbx_seq_one_letter_code
_entity_poly.pdbx_strand_id
1 'polypeptide(L)'
;HHTHLLPRFGKKHLDQLTTQDVIDAQQSMTKAGYAPGTANKFIVQIRYMYNVAKKQGIPGADFNPAAGVKQYLVQGRERFLTQEEIQRLRTAVEKSQNKQLKYIVALLLMLGCRKSELLNAKWEHVDLERRTWKIPLSKSGKMRHVPLSNAAVELLNGLPRWKGCPYVLPNPKTRKPFVDFHEPWSTACRRA
;
A
#
# COMPACT_ATOMS: atom_id res chain seq x y z
N HIS A 1 6.26 2.29 14.46
CA HIS A 1 6.99 2.06 15.72
C HIS A 1 7.22 3.37 16.48
N HIS A 2 7.86 4.37 15.88
CA HIS A 2 8.23 5.61 16.55
C HIS A 2 7.05 6.40 17.12
N THR A 3 5.89 6.36 16.49
CA THR A 3 4.73 7.18 16.89
C THR A 3 3.98 6.62 18.10
N HIS A 4 3.90 5.31 18.27
CA HIS A 4 3.02 4.70 19.27
C HIS A 4 3.73 3.77 20.24
N LEU A 5 4.67 2.93 19.76
CA LEU A 5 5.33 1.93 20.61
C LEU A 5 6.43 2.54 21.47
N LEU A 6 7.39 3.24 20.85
CA LEU A 6 8.54 3.78 21.57
C LEU A 6 8.15 4.80 22.65
N PRO A 7 7.20 5.74 22.42
CA PRO A 7 6.80 6.68 23.48
C PRO A 7 6.18 6.00 24.69
N ARG A 8 5.52 4.84 24.53
CA ARG A 8 4.84 4.14 25.60
C ARG A 8 5.73 3.11 26.29
N PHE A 9 6.49 2.36 25.53
CA PHE A 9 7.18 1.17 26.03
C PHE A 9 8.69 1.12 25.77
N GLY A 10 9.23 2.13 25.08
CA GLY A 10 10.65 2.13 24.70
C GLY A 10 11.65 2.15 25.86
N LYS A 11 11.19 2.45 27.08
CA LYS A 11 12.01 2.44 28.30
C LYS A 11 11.79 1.18 29.17
N LYS A 12 10.80 0.33 28.83
CA LYS A 12 10.53 -0.91 29.57
C LYS A 12 11.37 -2.05 29.00
N HIS A 13 11.90 -2.90 29.89
CA HIS A 13 12.46 -4.19 29.49
C HIS A 13 11.35 -5.16 29.08
N LEU A 14 11.69 -6.19 28.29
CA LEU A 14 10.69 -7.12 27.74
C LEU A 14 9.94 -7.89 28.83
N ASP A 15 10.60 -8.26 29.89
CA ASP A 15 10.03 -8.97 31.09
C ASP A 15 9.10 -8.09 31.92
N GLN A 16 9.19 -6.75 31.78
CA GLN A 16 8.38 -5.79 32.54
C GLN A 16 7.06 -5.41 31.85
N LEU A 17 6.88 -5.80 30.60
CA LEU A 17 5.66 -5.47 29.89
C LEU A 17 4.58 -6.52 30.15
N THR A 18 3.51 -6.10 30.81
CA THR A 18 2.38 -6.98 31.16
C THR A 18 1.29 -6.97 30.09
N THR A 19 0.41 -7.96 30.12
CA THR A 19 -0.79 -7.99 29.28
C THR A 19 -1.69 -6.79 29.56
N GLN A 20 -1.78 -6.35 30.83
CA GLN A 20 -2.57 -5.20 31.21
C GLN A 20 -2.04 -3.90 30.57
N ASP A 21 -0.72 -3.69 30.60
CA ASP A 21 -0.10 -2.54 29.91
C ASP A 21 -0.49 -2.46 28.43
N VAL A 22 -0.55 -3.62 27.77
CA VAL A 22 -0.92 -3.70 26.33
C VAL A 22 -2.39 -3.38 26.13
N ILE A 23 -3.27 -3.86 27.00
CA ILE A 23 -4.71 -3.57 26.97
C ILE A 23 -4.96 -2.08 27.23
N ASP A 24 -4.32 -1.51 28.26
CA ASP A 24 -4.46 -0.09 28.60
C ASP A 24 -3.98 0.81 27.47
N ALA A 25 -2.89 0.45 26.82
CA ALA A 25 -2.39 1.17 25.66
C ALA A 25 -3.37 1.08 24.48
N GLN A 26 -3.96 -0.10 24.21
CA GLN A 26 -4.98 -0.27 23.18
C GLN A 26 -6.19 0.64 23.46
N GLN A 27 -6.70 0.63 24.69
CA GLN A 27 -7.84 1.46 25.11
C GLN A 27 -7.51 2.96 25.03
N SER A 28 -6.32 3.35 25.47
CA SER A 28 -5.88 4.75 25.40
C SER A 28 -5.83 5.28 23.96
N MET A 29 -5.47 4.43 22.99
CA MET A 29 -5.47 4.81 21.57
C MET A 29 -6.89 5.10 21.08
N THR A 30 -7.87 4.25 21.41
CA THR A 30 -9.27 4.48 21.00
C THR A 30 -9.87 5.69 21.71
N LYS A 31 -9.57 5.90 22.99
CA LYS A 31 -9.96 7.13 23.72
C LYS A 31 -9.35 8.40 23.10
N ALA A 32 -8.15 8.30 22.54
CA ALA A 32 -7.49 9.41 21.81
C ALA A 32 -7.99 9.58 20.36
N GLY A 33 -9.06 8.86 19.96
CA GLY A 33 -9.68 9.00 18.64
C GLY A 33 -9.03 8.18 17.51
N TYR A 34 -8.07 7.30 17.81
CA TYR A 34 -7.53 6.41 16.77
C TYR A 34 -8.55 5.34 16.36
N ALA A 35 -8.60 5.06 15.06
CA ALA A 35 -9.47 4.02 14.53
C ALA A 35 -9.14 2.62 15.14
N PRO A 36 -10.15 1.76 15.38
CA PRO A 36 -9.96 0.40 15.90
C PRO A 36 -8.88 -0.41 15.17
N GLY A 37 -8.81 -0.29 13.83
CA GLY A 37 -7.79 -0.94 13.03
C GLY A 37 -6.35 -0.47 13.32
N THR A 38 -6.17 0.78 13.76
CA THR A 38 -4.86 1.31 14.18
C THR A 38 -4.45 0.71 15.51
N ALA A 39 -5.37 0.65 16.49
CA ALA A 39 -5.13 0.02 17.76
C ALA A 39 -4.85 -1.49 17.61
N ASN A 40 -5.55 -2.18 16.70
CA ASN A 40 -5.27 -3.59 16.39
C ASN A 40 -3.86 -3.79 15.78
N LYS A 41 -3.43 -2.91 14.87
CA LYS A 41 -2.06 -2.95 14.31
C LYS A 41 -1.00 -2.80 15.39
N PHE A 42 -1.24 -1.95 16.38
CA PHE A 42 -0.35 -1.79 17.53
C PHE A 42 -0.18 -3.12 18.30
N ILE A 43 -1.28 -3.84 18.61
CA ILE A 43 -1.23 -5.14 19.25
C ILE A 43 -0.46 -6.18 18.40
N VAL A 44 -0.76 -6.23 17.10
CA VAL A 44 -0.07 -7.14 16.17
C VAL A 44 1.43 -6.87 16.13
N GLN A 45 1.86 -5.60 16.19
CA GLN A 45 3.28 -5.26 16.22
C GLN A 45 3.98 -5.74 17.49
N ILE A 46 3.38 -5.55 18.67
CA ILE A 46 3.94 -6.05 19.93
C ILE A 46 4.05 -7.58 19.88
N ARG A 47 2.96 -8.24 19.46
CA ARG A 47 2.94 -9.71 19.34
C ARG A 47 4.06 -10.22 18.43
N TYR A 48 4.25 -9.58 17.30
CA TYR A 48 5.33 -9.93 16.36
C TYR A 48 6.71 -9.71 16.96
N MET A 49 6.95 -8.57 17.63
CA MET A 49 8.24 -8.26 18.26
C MET A 49 8.63 -9.29 19.29
N TYR A 50 7.70 -9.67 20.19
CA TYR A 50 7.96 -10.71 21.19
C TYR A 50 8.22 -12.09 20.56
N ASN A 51 7.46 -12.45 19.53
CA ASN A 51 7.70 -13.72 18.84
C ASN A 51 9.08 -13.77 18.18
N VAL A 52 9.53 -12.64 17.61
CA VAL A 52 10.89 -12.54 17.04
C VAL A 52 11.95 -12.59 18.13
N ALA A 53 11.77 -11.82 19.21
CA ALA A 53 12.70 -11.79 20.35
C ALA A 53 12.85 -13.19 20.98
N LYS A 54 11.75 -13.89 21.20
CA LYS A 54 11.75 -15.28 21.71
C LYS A 54 12.49 -16.22 20.75
N LYS A 55 12.24 -16.11 19.45
CA LYS A 55 12.93 -16.93 18.43
C LYS A 55 14.44 -16.68 18.40
N GLN A 56 14.88 -15.48 18.75
CA GLN A 56 16.28 -15.07 18.82
C GLN A 56 16.92 -15.36 20.19
N GLY A 57 16.18 -15.94 21.15
CA GLY A 57 16.69 -16.22 22.48
C GLY A 57 16.94 -14.98 23.33
N ILE A 58 16.28 -13.86 23.04
CA ILE A 58 16.46 -12.63 23.82
C ILE A 58 15.81 -12.80 25.19
N PRO A 59 16.55 -12.60 26.32
CA PRO A 59 16.02 -12.73 27.67
C PRO A 59 14.78 -11.84 27.90
N GLY A 60 13.82 -12.34 28.67
CA GLY A 60 12.59 -11.62 28.97
C GLY A 60 11.48 -11.73 27.92
N ALA A 61 11.70 -12.45 26.80
CA ALA A 61 10.72 -12.64 25.75
C ALA A 61 9.93 -13.96 25.84
N ASP A 62 10.05 -14.71 26.93
CA ASP A 62 9.40 -16.03 27.10
C ASP A 62 7.89 -15.93 27.12
N PHE A 63 7.37 -14.89 27.75
CA PHE A 63 5.96 -14.56 27.79
C PHE A 63 5.65 -13.42 26.83
N ASN A 64 4.68 -13.65 25.92
CA ASN A 64 4.24 -12.60 24.99
C ASN A 64 2.99 -11.90 25.53
N PRO A 65 3.09 -10.66 26.04
CA PRO A 65 1.99 -9.97 26.70
C PRO A 65 0.84 -9.62 25.73
N ALA A 66 1.08 -9.65 24.42
CA ALA A 66 0.06 -9.38 23.41
C ALA A 66 -0.62 -10.66 22.87
N ALA A 67 -0.20 -11.87 23.28
CA ALA A 67 -0.70 -13.12 22.71
C ALA A 67 -2.22 -13.29 22.87
N GLY A 68 -2.74 -13.04 24.09
CA GLY A 68 -4.16 -13.19 24.45
C GLY A 68 -5.01 -11.92 24.28
N VAL A 69 -4.41 -10.79 23.85
CA VAL A 69 -5.16 -9.53 23.76
C VAL A 69 -6.13 -9.57 22.59
N LYS A 70 -7.43 -9.36 22.89
CA LYS A 70 -8.51 -9.35 21.91
C LYS A 70 -8.43 -8.10 21.03
N GLN A 71 -8.53 -8.30 19.74
CA GLN A 71 -8.61 -7.20 18.77
C GLN A 71 -10.03 -6.66 18.69
N TYR A 72 -10.16 -5.37 18.39
CA TYR A 72 -11.45 -4.75 18.10
C TYR A 72 -11.99 -5.26 16.78
N LEU A 73 -13.31 -5.39 16.67
CA LEU A 73 -13.98 -5.67 15.41
C LEU A 73 -13.78 -4.47 14.47
N VAL A 74 -13.30 -4.74 13.27
CA VAL A 74 -13.15 -3.72 12.21
C VAL A 74 -14.09 -4.09 11.09
N GLN A 75 -15.09 -3.25 10.87
CA GLN A 75 -15.97 -3.42 9.71
C GLN A 75 -15.23 -3.10 8.41
N GLY A 76 -15.42 -3.93 7.41
CA GLY A 76 -14.96 -3.67 6.04
C GLY A 76 -15.62 -2.41 5.47
N ARG A 77 -14.95 -1.81 4.48
CA ARG A 77 -15.57 -0.73 3.71
C ARG A 77 -16.37 -1.34 2.56
N GLU A 78 -17.68 -1.09 2.52
CA GLU A 78 -18.59 -1.60 1.49
C GLU A 78 -19.10 -0.48 0.57
N ARG A 79 -18.29 0.54 0.36
CA ARG A 79 -18.65 1.65 -0.52
C ARG A 79 -18.17 1.41 -1.94
N PHE A 80 -19.11 1.49 -2.89
CA PHE A 80 -18.87 1.53 -4.32
C PHE A 80 -19.16 2.93 -4.86
N LEU A 81 -18.48 3.31 -5.94
CA LEU A 81 -18.75 4.57 -6.62
C LEU A 81 -20.00 4.45 -7.50
N THR A 82 -20.84 5.48 -7.51
CA THR A 82 -21.93 5.59 -8.50
C THR A 82 -21.38 5.94 -9.89
N GLN A 83 -22.20 5.84 -10.91
CA GLN A 83 -21.82 6.21 -12.27
C GLN A 83 -21.44 7.70 -12.37
N GLU A 84 -22.17 8.58 -11.68
CA GLU A 84 -21.91 10.02 -11.63
C GLU A 84 -20.57 10.31 -10.91
N GLU A 85 -20.31 9.60 -9.82
CA GLU A 85 -19.01 9.71 -9.10
C GLU A 85 -17.85 9.26 -9.99
N ILE A 86 -18.02 8.16 -10.75
CA ILE A 86 -17.02 7.69 -11.70
C ILE A 86 -16.73 8.75 -12.77
N GLN A 87 -17.77 9.38 -13.34
CA GLN A 87 -17.61 10.41 -14.36
C GLN A 87 -16.91 11.66 -13.80
N ARG A 88 -17.29 12.12 -12.60
CA ARG A 88 -16.62 13.24 -11.94
C ARG A 88 -15.15 12.92 -11.64
N LEU A 89 -14.86 11.73 -11.12
CA LEU A 89 -13.48 11.27 -10.86
C LEU A 89 -12.65 11.22 -12.14
N ARG A 90 -13.21 10.66 -13.22
CA ARG A 90 -12.56 10.64 -14.53
C ARG A 90 -12.18 12.04 -14.99
N THR A 91 -13.13 12.97 -14.96
CA THR A 91 -12.89 14.37 -15.34
C THR A 91 -11.81 15.01 -14.46
N ALA A 92 -11.83 14.78 -13.15
CA ALA A 92 -10.86 15.32 -12.22
C ALA A 92 -9.44 14.74 -12.46
N VAL A 93 -9.33 13.47 -12.78
CA VAL A 93 -8.07 12.78 -13.13
C VAL A 93 -7.51 13.33 -14.44
N GLU A 94 -8.34 13.52 -15.48
CA GLU A 94 -7.94 14.08 -16.77
C GLU A 94 -7.42 15.53 -16.65
N LYS A 95 -8.03 16.33 -15.75
CA LYS A 95 -7.63 17.72 -15.46
C LYS A 95 -6.44 17.82 -14.49
N SER A 96 -5.88 16.69 -14.02
CA SER A 96 -4.75 16.70 -13.11
C SER A 96 -3.52 17.38 -13.71
N GLN A 97 -2.79 18.13 -12.88
CA GLN A 97 -1.48 18.68 -13.27
C GLN A 97 -0.46 17.56 -13.56
N ASN A 98 -0.57 16.44 -12.85
CA ASN A 98 0.22 15.25 -13.17
C ASN A 98 -0.39 14.53 -14.38
N LYS A 99 0.14 14.80 -15.58
CA LYS A 99 -0.34 14.24 -16.86
C LYS A 99 -0.23 12.71 -16.94
N GLN A 100 0.58 12.09 -16.08
CA GLN A 100 0.69 10.62 -15.97
C GLN A 100 -0.44 10.00 -15.14
N LEU A 101 -1.14 10.78 -14.30
CA LEU A 101 -2.15 10.26 -13.39
C LEU A 101 -3.25 9.48 -14.12
N LYS A 102 -3.74 10.01 -15.24
CA LYS A 102 -4.79 9.36 -16.05
C LYS A 102 -4.37 7.97 -16.55
N TYR A 103 -3.12 7.82 -16.97
CA TYR A 103 -2.58 6.55 -17.45
C TYR A 103 -2.36 5.57 -16.29
N ILE A 104 -1.85 6.07 -15.15
CA ILE A 104 -1.66 5.26 -13.93
C ILE A 104 -2.99 4.70 -13.46
N VAL A 105 -4.02 5.56 -13.33
CA VAL A 105 -5.35 5.13 -12.85
C VAL A 105 -5.99 4.15 -13.84
N ALA A 106 -5.98 4.46 -15.13
CA ALA A 106 -6.56 3.59 -16.15
C ALA A 106 -5.90 2.19 -16.16
N LEU A 107 -4.56 2.13 -16.15
CA LEU A 107 -3.85 0.85 -16.15
C LEU A 107 -4.03 0.07 -14.85
N LEU A 108 -4.10 0.73 -13.69
CA LEU A 108 -4.42 0.05 -12.43
C LEU A 108 -5.79 -0.62 -12.47
N LEU A 109 -6.79 0.06 -13.03
CA LEU A 109 -8.15 -0.48 -13.18
C LEU A 109 -8.20 -1.62 -14.20
N MET A 110 -7.54 -1.48 -15.36
CA MET A 110 -7.56 -2.49 -16.42
C MET A 110 -6.78 -3.74 -16.06
N LEU A 111 -5.66 -3.61 -15.34
CA LEU A 111 -4.72 -4.72 -15.10
C LEU A 111 -4.87 -5.36 -13.72
N GLY A 112 -5.58 -4.74 -12.77
CA GLY A 112 -5.74 -5.26 -11.41
C GLY A 112 -4.42 -5.53 -10.68
N CYS A 113 -3.35 -4.84 -11.07
CA CYS A 113 -2.02 -5.02 -10.50
C CYS A 113 -1.82 -4.14 -9.26
N ARG A 114 -0.77 -4.43 -8.47
CA ARG A 114 -0.41 -3.56 -7.34
C ARG A 114 0.17 -2.25 -7.83
N LYS A 115 -0.10 -1.16 -7.09
CA LYS A 115 0.45 0.18 -7.37
C LYS A 115 1.97 0.14 -7.63
N SER A 116 2.72 -0.49 -6.76
CA SER A 116 4.18 -0.58 -6.88
C SER A 116 4.64 -1.39 -8.10
N GLU A 117 3.90 -2.41 -8.50
CA GLU A 117 4.21 -3.20 -9.70
C GLU A 117 4.08 -2.32 -10.95
N LEU A 118 2.99 -1.56 -11.07
CA LEU A 118 2.79 -0.66 -12.22
C LEU A 118 3.80 0.49 -12.25
N LEU A 119 4.06 1.15 -11.12
CA LEU A 119 4.99 2.27 -11.07
C LEU A 119 6.43 1.86 -11.42
N ASN A 120 6.80 0.60 -11.18
CA ASN A 120 8.10 0.05 -11.53
C ASN A 120 8.08 -0.78 -12.84
N ALA A 121 6.97 -0.75 -13.60
CA ALA A 121 6.86 -1.49 -14.84
C ALA A 121 7.89 -1.03 -15.86
N LYS A 122 8.56 -1.99 -16.51
CA LYS A 122 9.54 -1.74 -17.56
C LYS A 122 9.05 -2.28 -18.89
N TRP A 123 9.41 -1.60 -19.97
CA TRP A 123 9.05 -2.00 -21.33
C TRP A 123 9.60 -3.38 -21.71
N GLU A 124 10.78 -3.77 -21.22
CA GLU A 124 11.37 -5.11 -21.45
C GLU A 124 10.48 -6.26 -20.95
N HIS A 125 9.55 -5.98 -20.05
CA HIS A 125 8.63 -6.97 -19.50
C HIS A 125 7.23 -6.92 -20.15
N VAL A 126 6.99 -6.00 -21.10
CA VAL A 126 5.70 -5.83 -21.78
C VAL A 126 5.80 -6.38 -23.20
N ASP A 127 5.10 -7.44 -23.46
CA ASP A 127 4.96 -8.03 -24.80
C ASP A 127 3.58 -7.63 -25.36
N LEU A 128 3.59 -6.64 -26.26
CA LEU A 128 2.35 -6.12 -26.86
C LEU A 128 1.80 -7.05 -27.94
N GLU A 129 2.65 -7.84 -28.61
CA GLU A 129 2.24 -8.80 -29.63
C GLU A 129 1.51 -9.97 -29.00
N ARG A 130 2.10 -10.55 -27.93
CA ARG A 130 1.48 -11.63 -27.14
C ARG A 130 0.45 -11.12 -26.13
N ARG A 131 0.28 -9.81 -26.04
CA ARG A 131 -0.65 -9.15 -25.11
C ARG A 131 -0.46 -9.61 -23.68
N THR A 132 0.77 -9.59 -23.20
CA THR A 132 1.09 -10.00 -21.85
C THR A 132 2.12 -9.08 -21.20
N TRP A 133 1.97 -8.87 -19.92
CA TRP A 133 2.94 -8.16 -19.09
C TRP A 133 3.47 -9.10 -18.01
N LYS A 134 4.77 -9.35 -18.04
CA LYS A 134 5.49 -10.14 -17.05
C LYS A 134 5.84 -9.29 -15.84
N ILE A 135 5.35 -9.65 -14.65
CA ILE A 135 5.76 -9.07 -13.38
C ILE A 135 6.80 -10.00 -12.77
N PRO A 136 8.10 -9.63 -12.80
CA PRO A 136 9.18 -10.55 -12.46
C PRO A 136 9.21 -10.91 -10.98
N LEU A 137 8.86 -9.99 -10.09
CA LEU A 137 8.85 -10.22 -8.66
C LEU A 137 7.60 -9.59 -8.02
N SER A 138 6.67 -10.41 -7.58
CA SER A 138 5.51 -9.96 -6.81
C SER A 138 5.79 -9.98 -5.31
N LYS A 139 4.90 -9.40 -4.50
CA LYS A 139 4.99 -9.44 -3.02
C LYS A 139 5.08 -10.87 -2.45
N SER A 140 4.60 -11.87 -3.19
CA SER A 140 4.70 -13.29 -2.81
C SER A 140 6.00 -13.96 -3.24
N GLY A 141 6.94 -13.22 -3.83
CA GLY A 141 8.20 -13.76 -4.35
C GLY A 141 8.06 -14.54 -5.67
N LYS A 142 6.85 -14.63 -6.24
CA LYS A 142 6.59 -15.38 -7.47
C LYS A 142 6.38 -14.45 -8.65
N MET A 143 6.96 -14.83 -9.79
CA MET A 143 6.69 -14.22 -11.08
C MET A 143 5.23 -14.48 -11.50
N ARG A 144 4.60 -13.54 -12.19
CA ARG A 144 3.28 -13.72 -12.79
C ARG A 144 3.15 -12.97 -14.11
N HIS A 145 2.25 -13.43 -14.95
CA HIS A 145 1.86 -12.77 -16.18
C HIS A 145 0.47 -12.17 -16.03
N VAL A 146 0.32 -10.95 -16.53
CA VAL A 146 -0.96 -10.22 -16.57
C VAL A 146 -1.38 -10.10 -18.04
N PRO A 147 -2.55 -10.62 -18.44
CA PRO A 147 -3.05 -10.45 -19.80
C PRO A 147 -3.41 -8.98 -20.05
N LEU A 148 -3.14 -8.50 -21.26
CA LEU A 148 -3.45 -7.15 -21.70
C LEU A 148 -4.69 -7.18 -22.59
N SER A 149 -5.74 -6.47 -22.18
CA SER A 149 -6.90 -6.24 -23.04
C SER A 149 -6.55 -5.35 -24.24
N ASN A 150 -7.38 -5.30 -25.29
CA ASN A 150 -7.18 -4.42 -26.43
C ASN A 150 -7.02 -2.96 -25.98
N ALA A 151 -7.89 -2.48 -25.08
CA ALA A 151 -7.82 -1.15 -24.53
C ALA A 151 -6.52 -0.87 -23.77
N ALA A 152 -5.98 -1.86 -23.03
CA ALA A 152 -4.70 -1.71 -22.35
C ALA A 152 -3.53 -1.65 -23.34
N VAL A 153 -3.57 -2.43 -24.42
CA VAL A 153 -2.57 -2.38 -25.51
C VAL A 153 -2.58 -1.04 -26.21
N GLU A 154 -3.76 -0.53 -26.60
CA GLU A 154 -3.92 0.79 -27.23
C GLU A 154 -3.38 1.90 -26.33
N LEU A 155 -3.71 1.86 -25.03
CA LEU A 155 -3.23 2.85 -24.07
C LEU A 155 -1.71 2.78 -23.91
N LEU A 156 -1.12 1.59 -23.83
CA LEU A 156 0.33 1.38 -23.73
C LEU A 156 1.05 1.84 -25.01
N ASN A 157 0.48 1.58 -26.19
CA ASN A 157 1.03 2.07 -27.46
C ASN A 157 1.03 3.60 -27.56
N GLY A 158 0.03 4.26 -26.99
CA GLY A 158 -0.06 5.72 -26.93
C GLY A 158 0.86 6.39 -25.91
N LEU A 159 1.57 5.63 -25.07
CA LEU A 159 2.48 6.20 -24.08
C LEU A 159 3.81 6.66 -24.72
N PRO A 160 4.32 7.84 -24.31
CA PRO A 160 5.61 8.30 -24.79
C PRO A 160 6.74 7.39 -24.30
N ARG A 161 7.61 7.00 -25.23
CA ARG A 161 8.86 6.28 -24.91
C ARG A 161 10.02 7.24 -24.98
N TRP A 162 10.78 7.33 -23.88
CA TRP A 162 11.96 8.20 -23.83
C TRP A 162 13.24 7.39 -24.03
N LYS A 163 14.13 7.89 -24.89
CA LYS A 163 15.44 7.24 -25.12
C LYS A 163 16.20 7.07 -23.80
N GLY A 164 16.68 5.84 -23.55
CA GLY A 164 17.40 5.50 -22.32
C GLY A 164 16.57 5.33 -21.06
N CYS A 165 15.23 5.45 -21.15
CA CYS A 165 14.34 5.22 -20.00
C CYS A 165 13.62 3.86 -20.15
N PRO A 166 13.87 2.89 -19.26
CA PRO A 166 13.27 1.57 -19.36
C PRO A 166 11.83 1.51 -18.86
N TYR A 167 11.36 2.52 -18.14
CA TYR A 167 10.07 2.48 -17.43
C TYR A 167 8.89 2.84 -18.33
N VAL A 168 7.74 2.17 -18.09
CA VAL A 168 6.49 2.40 -18.81
C VAL A 168 5.88 3.76 -18.44
N LEU A 169 5.85 4.08 -17.16
CA LEU A 169 5.27 5.30 -16.61
C LEU A 169 6.28 6.06 -15.72
N PRO A 170 7.38 6.58 -16.30
CA PRO A 170 8.35 7.31 -15.52
C PRO A 170 7.84 8.70 -15.14
N ASN A 171 8.39 9.26 -14.07
CA ASN A 171 8.25 10.67 -13.79
C ASN A 171 8.88 11.48 -14.96
N PRO A 172 8.13 12.37 -15.62
CA PRO A 172 8.63 13.11 -16.80
C PRO A 172 9.89 13.95 -16.53
N LYS A 173 10.06 14.42 -15.29
CA LYS A 173 11.20 15.26 -14.90
C LYS A 173 12.46 14.44 -14.61
N THR A 174 12.31 13.34 -13.86
CA THR A 174 13.47 12.58 -13.35
C THR A 174 13.79 11.34 -14.18
N ARG A 175 12.87 10.90 -15.05
CA ARG A 175 12.92 9.63 -15.82
C ARG A 175 13.02 8.38 -14.95
N LYS A 176 12.79 8.51 -13.63
CA LYS A 176 12.74 7.40 -12.66
C LYS A 176 11.29 7.03 -12.37
N PRO A 177 11.02 5.86 -11.76
CA PRO A 177 9.68 5.52 -11.27
C PRO A 177 9.15 6.59 -10.32
N PHE A 178 7.85 6.78 -10.30
CA PHE A 178 7.22 7.54 -9.22
C PHE A 178 7.38 6.79 -7.91
N VAL A 179 7.78 7.47 -6.87
CA VAL A 179 7.74 6.93 -5.50
C VAL A 179 6.30 6.76 -5.06
N ASP A 180 5.49 7.80 -5.33
CA ASP A 180 4.05 7.82 -5.05
C ASP A 180 3.33 8.82 -5.96
N PHE A 181 2.00 8.70 -6.02
CA PHE A 181 1.11 9.67 -6.67
C PHE A 181 -0.07 10.05 -5.74
N HIS A 182 0.14 9.90 -4.43
CA HIS A 182 -0.91 10.16 -3.43
C HIS A 182 -1.47 11.58 -3.51
N GLU A 183 -0.62 12.59 -3.59
CA GLU A 183 -1.02 14.01 -3.67
C GLU A 183 -1.93 14.32 -4.88
N PRO A 184 -1.52 14.03 -6.14
CA PRO A 184 -2.38 14.27 -7.29
C PRO A 184 -3.66 13.42 -7.25
N TRP A 185 -3.60 12.20 -6.73
CA TRP A 185 -4.77 11.35 -6.53
C TRP A 185 -5.74 11.94 -5.51
N SER A 186 -5.26 12.31 -4.31
CA SER A 186 -6.09 12.95 -3.26
C SER A 186 -6.73 14.24 -3.76
N THR A 187 -6.00 15.01 -4.56
CA THR A 187 -6.54 16.22 -5.18
C THR A 187 -7.65 15.91 -6.17
N ALA A 188 -7.47 14.87 -7.01
CA ALA A 188 -8.52 14.43 -7.93
C ALA A 188 -9.77 13.96 -7.18
N CYS A 189 -9.60 13.13 -6.12
CA CYS A 189 -10.71 12.66 -5.29
C CYS A 189 -11.48 13.80 -4.60
N ARG A 190 -10.79 14.86 -4.16
CA ARG A 190 -11.47 16.01 -3.55
C ARG A 190 -12.25 16.88 -4.54
N ARG A 191 -11.90 16.82 -5.82
CA ARG A 191 -12.56 17.57 -6.91
C ARG A 191 -13.70 16.78 -7.57
N ALA A 192 -13.74 15.48 -7.32
CA ALA A 192 -14.78 14.57 -7.82
C ALA A 192 -16.02 14.55 -6.92
#